data_d45ec667dd65a934165257b065319d94
#
_entry.id   d45ec667dd65a934165257b065319d94
#
_cell.length_a   1.000
_cell.length_b   1.000
_cell.length_c   1.000
_cell.angle_alpha   90.00
_cell.angle_beta   90.00
_cell.angle_gamma   90.00
#
_symmetry.space_group_name_H-M   'P 1'
#
loop_
_entity.id
_entity.type
_entity.pdbx_description
1 polymer ?
#
loop_
_entity_poly.entity_id
_entity_poly.type
_entity_poly.pdbx_seq_one_letter_code
_entity_poly.pdbx_strand_id
1 'polypeptide(L)'
;VKLFIHCNPHNPVGHVWTLEEMDRLFSICQQHKVLIISDEIHQDLITGLTPFTSALTVSNGAYTDRLIAMSSLSKSFNIASLHHAEVIIPNEELRNHYNAFKALVYHTDSDVLAEAASTAAYTHPEAEAWLMDLLNVVKENYDYMCNKLHATLPELRISPMDGTYLAWIDFSAYLKPKEMHDFFENKCGIAPSFGEWFGGESYATFVRLNLATSLENIKIATTAILQNI
;
A
#
# COMPACT_ATOMS: atom_id res chain seq x y z
N VAL A 1 -3.65 -17.51 -17.24
CA VAL A 1 -2.82 -16.68 -16.34
C VAL A 1 -1.67 -17.53 -15.84
N LYS A 2 -0.43 -17.00 -15.85
CA LYS A 2 0.77 -17.72 -15.37
C LYS A 2 1.35 -17.09 -14.09
N LEU A 3 1.00 -15.85 -13.82
CA LEU A 3 1.48 -15.05 -12.72
C LEU A 3 0.32 -14.28 -12.10
N PHE A 4 0.27 -14.23 -10.78
CA PHE A 4 -0.61 -13.38 -10.00
C PHE A 4 0.23 -12.47 -9.10
N ILE A 5 -0.06 -11.18 -9.12
CA ILE A 5 0.55 -10.20 -8.21
C ILE A 5 -0.45 -9.95 -7.09
N HIS A 6 -0.07 -10.35 -5.88
CA HIS A 6 -0.78 -10.12 -4.64
C HIS A 6 -0.17 -8.90 -3.94
N CYS A 7 -0.98 -7.95 -3.51
CA CYS A 7 -0.53 -6.77 -2.77
C CYS A 7 -1.17 -6.79 -1.39
N ASN A 8 -0.36 -6.85 -0.33
CA ASN A 8 -0.84 -6.93 1.06
C ASN A 8 0.09 -6.15 2.02
N PRO A 9 -0.37 -5.12 2.68
CA PRO A 9 -1.64 -4.39 2.52
C PRO A 9 -1.87 -3.80 1.13
N HIS A 10 -3.13 -3.75 0.71
CA HIS A 10 -3.48 -3.46 -0.69
C HIS A 10 -3.54 -1.96 -0.97
N ASN A 11 -2.63 -1.46 -1.77
CA ASN A 11 -2.65 -0.13 -2.35
C ASN A 11 -3.39 -0.16 -3.71
N PRO A 12 -4.45 0.67 -3.93
CA PRO A 12 -4.80 1.87 -3.19
C PRO A 12 -5.89 1.71 -2.11
N VAL A 13 -6.49 0.54 -1.94
CA VAL A 13 -7.75 0.34 -1.24
C VAL A 13 -7.61 0.37 0.30
N GLY A 14 -6.41 0.09 0.83
CA GLY A 14 -6.16 0.02 2.28
C GLY A 14 -6.55 -1.30 2.93
N HIS A 15 -6.97 -2.31 2.15
CA HIS A 15 -7.34 -3.62 2.68
C HIS A 15 -6.12 -4.43 3.14
N VAL A 16 -6.20 -5.03 4.32
CA VAL A 16 -5.25 -6.05 4.81
C VAL A 16 -5.92 -7.40 4.64
N TRP A 17 -5.32 -8.27 3.83
CA TRP A 17 -5.88 -9.59 3.53
C TRP A 17 -5.84 -10.49 4.76
N THR A 18 -6.95 -11.11 5.08
CA THR A 18 -7.03 -12.11 6.13
C THR A 18 -6.36 -13.42 5.71
N LEU A 19 -5.97 -14.20 6.70
CA LEU A 19 -5.39 -15.53 6.46
C LEU A 19 -6.32 -16.41 5.60
N GLU A 20 -7.62 -16.37 5.86
CA GLU A 20 -8.63 -17.15 5.12
C GLU A 20 -8.75 -16.70 3.66
N GLU A 21 -8.77 -15.40 3.39
CA GLU A 21 -8.82 -14.86 2.03
C GLU A 21 -7.57 -15.26 1.25
N MET A 22 -6.38 -15.13 1.86
CA MET A 22 -5.12 -15.51 1.23
C MET A 22 -5.04 -17.01 0.96
N ASP A 23 -5.42 -17.84 1.92
CA ASP A 23 -5.41 -19.29 1.76
C ASP A 23 -6.31 -19.74 0.61
N ARG A 24 -7.52 -19.20 0.54
CA ARG A 24 -8.46 -19.46 -0.55
C ARG A 24 -7.91 -19.03 -1.91
N LEU A 25 -7.31 -17.85 -1.99
CA LEU A 25 -6.72 -17.32 -3.22
C LEU A 25 -5.51 -18.14 -3.67
N PHE A 26 -4.60 -18.44 -2.74
CA PHE A 26 -3.36 -19.16 -3.04
C PHE A 26 -3.61 -20.63 -3.37
N SER A 27 -4.65 -21.25 -2.79
CA SER A 27 -5.06 -22.60 -3.17
C SER A 27 -5.51 -22.66 -4.63
N ILE A 28 -6.24 -21.65 -5.12
CA ILE A 28 -6.61 -21.54 -6.54
C ILE A 28 -5.36 -21.36 -7.42
N CYS A 29 -4.44 -20.47 -7.01
CA CYS A 29 -3.17 -20.29 -7.73
C CYS A 29 -2.38 -21.60 -7.82
N GLN A 30 -2.30 -22.35 -6.73
CA GLN A 30 -1.60 -23.65 -6.66
C GLN A 30 -2.26 -24.68 -7.60
N GLN A 31 -3.58 -24.84 -7.56
CA GLN A 31 -4.34 -25.75 -8.43
C GLN A 31 -4.08 -25.47 -9.91
N HIS A 32 -3.97 -24.20 -10.29
CA HIS A 32 -3.74 -23.76 -11.66
C HIS A 32 -2.27 -23.52 -12.02
N LYS A 33 -1.33 -23.89 -11.14
CA LYS A 33 0.10 -23.72 -11.31
C LYS A 33 0.51 -22.27 -11.62
N VAL A 34 -0.18 -21.31 -11.04
CA VAL A 34 0.09 -19.87 -11.14
C VAL A 34 1.19 -19.50 -10.15
N LEU A 35 2.20 -18.76 -10.60
CA LEU A 35 3.22 -18.16 -9.73
C LEU A 35 2.62 -16.97 -8.98
N ILE A 36 2.95 -16.82 -7.70
CA ILE A 36 2.51 -15.70 -6.88
C ILE A 36 3.70 -14.80 -6.59
N ILE A 37 3.54 -13.50 -6.87
CA ILE A 37 4.41 -12.46 -6.33
C ILE A 37 3.60 -11.73 -5.27
N SER A 38 4.03 -11.77 -4.01
CA SER A 38 3.43 -11.00 -2.91
C SER A 38 4.22 -9.74 -2.69
N ASP A 39 3.60 -8.59 -3.01
CA ASP A 39 4.12 -7.27 -2.69
C ASP A 39 3.66 -6.89 -1.27
N GLU A 40 4.61 -6.96 -0.32
CA GLU A 40 4.40 -6.74 1.11
C GLU A 40 5.05 -5.42 1.57
N ILE A 41 5.30 -4.49 0.66
CA ILE A 41 6.01 -3.23 0.95
C ILE A 41 5.32 -2.36 2.02
N HIS A 42 4.04 -2.58 2.27
CA HIS A 42 3.27 -1.89 3.30
C HIS A 42 3.07 -2.73 4.59
N GLN A 43 3.79 -3.83 4.76
CA GLN A 43 3.61 -4.80 5.86
C GLN A 43 3.61 -4.20 7.27
N ASP A 44 4.41 -3.16 7.50
CA ASP A 44 4.54 -2.51 8.81
C ASP A 44 3.49 -1.41 9.03
N LEU A 45 2.73 -1.06 8.00
CA LEU A 45 1.78 0.07 8.01
C LEU A 45 0.36 -0.44 8.26
N ILE A 46 0.13 -0.99 9.45
CA ILE A 46 -1.18 -1.50 9.87
C ILE A 46 -1.86 -0.47 10.76
N THR A 47 -2.99 0.05 10.29
CA THR A 47 -3.76 1.12 10.94
C THR A 47 -5.11 0.65 11.47
N GLY A 48 -5.57 -0.52 11.03
CA GLY A 48 -6.82 -1.16 11.45
C GLY A 48 -6.62 -2.31 12.44
N LEU A 49 -7.62 -3.20 12.49
CA LEU A 49 -7.64 -4.32 13.44
C LEU A 49 -7.16 -5.64 12.80
N THR A 50 -7.12 -5.73 11.48
CA THR A 50 -6.66 -6.94 10.79
C THR A 50 -5.13 -7.00 10.87
N PRO A 51 -4.55 -8.03 11.52
CA PRO A 51 -3.10 -8.15 11.62
C PRO A 51 -2.52 -8.52 10.25
N PHE A 52 -1.33 -8.00 9.96
CA PHE A 52 -0.59 -8.42 8.78
C PHE A 52 -0.14 -9.89 8.92
N THR A 53 -0.28 -10.64 7.84
CA THR A 53 0.26 -11.99 7.70
C THR A 53 1.03 -12.05 6.38
N SER A 54 2.31 -12.43 6.44
CA SER A 54 3.10 -12.62 5.22
C SER A 54 2.60 -13.83 4.43
N ALA A 55 2.57 -13.71 3.11
CA ALA A 55 2.25 -14.80 2.19
C ALA A 55 3.12 -16.05 2.41
N LEU A 56 4.35 -15.86 2.91
CA LEU A 56 5.28 -16.95 3.22
C LEU A 56 4.77 -17.91 4.31
N THR A 57 3.90 -17.43 5.20
CA THR A 57 3.44 -18.18 6.37
C THR A 57 2.04 -18.78 6.22
N VAL A 58 1.33 -18.42 5.14
CA VAL A 58 -0.02 -18.94 4.87
C VAL A 58 -0.01 -20.45 4.81
N SER A 59 -0.94 -21.08 5.54
CA SER A 59 -1.05 -22.54 5.67
C SER A 59 0.28 -23.23 5.98
N ASN A 60 1.05 -22.65 6.93
CA ASN A 60 2.38 -23.14 7.33
C ASN A 60 3.38 -23.25 6.16
N GLY A 61 3.31 -22.33 5.21
CA GLY A 61 4.22 -22.29 4.06
C GLY A 61 3.86 -23.24 2.91
N ALA A 62 2.62 -23.71 2.85
CA ALA A 62 2.18 -24.67 1.82
C ALA A 62 2.31 -24.16 0.38
N TYR A 63 2.44 -22.85 0.19
CA TYR A 63 2.49 -22.21 -1.13
C TYR A 63 3.88 -21.74 -1.56
N THR A 64 4.90 -21.94 -0.73
CA THR A 64 6.26 -21.40 -0.90
C THR A 64 6.97 -21.89 -2.17
N ASP A 65 6.60 -23.05 -2.72
CA ASP A 65 7.16 -23.55 -3.99
C ASP A 65 6.87 -22.65 -5.20
N ARG A 66 5.85 -21.80 -5.12
CA ARG A 66 5.40 -20.90 -6.18
C ARG A 66 5.24 -19.45 -5.74
N LEU A 67 5.97 -19.08 -4.69
CA LEU A 67 5.84 -17.77 -4.07
C LEU A 67 7.16 -17.00 -4.12
N ILE A 68 7.06 -15.74 -4.48
CA ILE A 68 8.07 -14.71 -4.30
C ILE A 68 7.46 -13.64 -3.40
N ALA A 69 8.02 -13.41 -2.24
CA ALA A 69 7.64 -12.28 -1.38
C ALA A 69 8.63 -11.14 -1.55
N MET A 70 8.10 -9.92 -1.61
CA MET A 70 8.89 -8.70 -1.74
C MET A 70 8.49 -7.72 -0.66
N SER A 71 9.47 -7.17 0.04
CA SER A 71 9.25 -6.14 1.03
C SER A 71 10.29 -5.03 0.95
N SER A 72 10.07 -3.94 1.65
CA SER A 72 11.01 -2.83 1.75
C SER A 72 10.64 -1.91 2.90
N LEU A 73 11.62 -1.39 3.58
CA LEU A 73 11.45 -0.33 4.58
C LEU A 73 11.17 1.06 3.99
N SER A 74 11.20 1.17 2.67
CA SER A 74 11.08 2.45 1.97
C SER A 74 9.78 3.20 2.29
N LYS A 75 8.69 2.48 2.57
CA LYS A 75 7.40 3.08 2.93
C LYS A 75 7.26 3.28 4.43
N SER A 76 7.70 2.32 5.23
CA SER A 76 7.58 2.37 6.68
C SER A 76 8.43 3.47 7.29
N PHE A 77 9.63 3.75 6.74
CA PHE A 77 10.59 4.71 7.28
C PHE A 77 10.92 5.88 6.35
N ASN A 78 10.10 6.11 5.31
CA ASN A 78 10.25 7.23 4.37
C ASN A 78 11.64 7.32 3.71
N ILE A 79 12.24 6.18 3.37
CA ILE A 79 13.57 6.06 2.76
C ILE A 79 13.52 5.55 1.31
N ALA A 80 12.45 5.85 0.59
CA ALA A 80 12.23 5.36 -0.77
C ALA A 80 13.34 5.74 -1.77
N SER A 81 14.05 6.86 -1.53
CA SER A 81 15.17 7.30 -2.36
C SER A 81 16.40 6.37 -2.31
N LEU A 82 16.50 5.48 -1.33
CA LEU A 82 17.58 4.50 -1.22
C LEU A 82 17.38 3.28 -2.15
N HIS A 83 16.21 3.14 -2.79
CA HIS A 83 15.92 2.11 -3.80
C HIS A 83 16.26 0.68 -3.35
N HIS A 84 15.93 0.33 -2.11
CA HIS A 84 16.19 -0.99 -1.53
C HIS A 84 14.91 -1.82 -1.41
N ALA A 85 15.04 -3.11 -1.70
CA ALA A 85 13.97 -4.08 -1.47
C ALA A 85 14.56 -5.47 -1.19
N GLU A 86 13.92 -6.19 -0.29
CA GLU A 86 14.18 -7.59 -0.01
C GLU A 86 13.29 -8.46 -0.91
N VAL A 87 13.90 -9.49 -1.53
CA VAL A 87 13.19 -10.46 -2.35
C VAL A 87 13.43 -11.85 -1.77
N ILE A 88 12.40 -12.45 -1.25
CA ILE A 88 12.45 -13.76 -0.58
C ILE A 88 11.84 -14.80 -1.50
N ILE A 89 12.65 -15.77 -1.94
CA ILE A 89 12.27 -16.86 -2.85
C ILE A 89 12.65 -18.18 -2.19
N PRO A 90 11.73 -18.87 -1.51
CA PRO A 90 12.02 -20.14 -0.85
C PRO A 90 12.43 -21.26 -1.82
N ASN A 91 11.73 -21.37 -2.96
CA ASN A 91 12.03 -22.38 -3.97
C ASN A 91 13.40 -22.14 -4.61
N GLU A 92 14.29 -23.12 -4.54
CA GLU A 92 15.69 -23.02 -4.99
C GLU A 92 15.80 -22.83 -6.52
N GLU A 93 15.02 -23.59 -7.29
CA GLU A 93 15.06 -23.48 -8.76
C GLU A 93 14.62 -22.10 -9.22
N LEU A 94 13.51 -21.59 -8.65
CA LEU A 94 13.01 -20.26 -8.96
C LEU A 94 14.01 -19.18 -8.52
N ARG A 95 14.64 -19.33 -7.37
CA ARG A 95 15.68 -18.39 -6.89
C ARG A 95 16.92 -18.41 -7.79
N ASN A 96 17.32 -19.56 -8.29
CA ASN A 96 18.45 -19.68 -9.20
C ASN A 96 18.14 -19.00 -10.55
N HIS A 97 16.95 -19.16 -11.09
CA HIS A 97 16.51 -18.43 -12.28
C HIS A 97 16.50 -16.92 -12.07
N TYR A 98 15.98 -16.46 -10.95
CA TYR A 98 15.99 -15.03 -10.59
C TYR A 98 17.42 -14.48 -10.49
N ASN A 99 18.33 -15.18 -9.81
CA ASN A 99 19.72 -14.76 -9.65
C ASN A 99 20.47 -14.75 -10.98
N ALA A 100 20.24 -15.73 -11.85
CA ALA A 100 20.82 -15.77 -13.17
C ALA A 100 20.39 -14.57 -14.03
N PHE A 101 19.10 -14.21 -13.98
CA PHE A 101 18.59 -13.04 -14.70
C PHE A 101 19.14 -11.73 -14.09
N LYS A 102 19.17 -11.63 -12.75
CA LYS A 102 19.76 -10.48 -12.04
C LYS A 102 21.20 -10.22 -12.46
N ALA A 103 22.00 -11.27 -12.58
CA ALA A 103 23.40 -11.19 -13.06
C ALA A 103 23.51 -10.72 -14.52
N LEU A 104 22.59 -11.15 -15.39
CA LEU A 104 22.55 -10.74 -16.80
C LEU A 104 22.29 -9.24 -16.98
N VAL A 105 21.52 -8.64 -16.10
CA VAL A 105 21.20 -7.20 -16.14
C VAL A 105 22.15 -6.36 -15.26
N TYR A 106 23.26 -6.96 -14.81
CA TYR A 106 24.27 -6.30 -13.94
C TYR A 106 23.70 -5.71 -12.66
N HIS A 107 22.62 -6.27 -12.16
CA HIS A 107 22.01 -5.85 -10.89
C HIS A 107 22.47 -6.81 -9.77
N THR A 108 23.68 -6.63 -9.28
CA THR A 108 24.32 -7.64 -8.41
C THR A 108 24.38 -7.24 -6.94
N ASP A 109 24.55 -5.96 -6.64
CA ASP A 109 24.83 -5.52 -5.28
C ASP A 109 23.76 -4.53 -4.78
N SER A 110 23.47 -4.55 -3.48
CA SER A 110 22.68 -3.54 -2.82
C SER A 110 23.56 -2.33 -2.46
N ASP A 111 22.90 -1.18 -2.32
CA ASP A 111 23.56 0.05 -1.86
C ASP A 111 23.90 -0.05 -0.37
N VAL A 112 25.16 0.24 -0.02
CA VAL A 112 25.68 0.14 1.38
C VAL A 112 24.89 1.04 2.33
N LEU A 113 24.46 2.23 1.87
CA LEU A 113 23.66 3.14 2.70
C LEU A 113 22.27 2.58 2.92
N ALA A 114 21.68 1.94 1.90
CA ALA A 114 20.39 1.29 2.01
C ALA A 114 20.42 0.10 2.98
N GLU A 115 21.47 -0.73 2.94
CA GLU A 115 21.68 -1.83 3.89
C GLU A 115 21.86 -1.32 5.32
N ALA A 116 22.66 -0.28 5.51
CA ALA A 116 22.86 0.33 6.82
C ALA A 116 21.57 0.93 7.38
N ALA A 117 20.79 1.63 6.54
CA ALA A 117 19.50 2.20 6.93
C ALA A 117 18.49 1.11 7.27
N SER A 118 18.41 0.03 6.48
CA SER A 118 17.52 -1.11 6.73
C SER A 118 17.89 -1.82 8.04
N THR A 119 19.18 -2.05 8.25
CA THR A 119 19.67 -2.63 9.51
C THR A 119 19.28 -1.76 10.70
N ALA A 120 19.52 -0.45 10.62
CA ALA A 120 19.19 0.48 11.71
C ALA A 120 17.68 0.51 11.98
N ALA A 121 16.86 0.57 10.93
CA ALA A 121 15.40 0.61 11.06
C ALA A 121 14.81 -0.63 11.76
N TYR A 122 15.38 -1.81 11.52
CA TYR A 122 14.91 -3.05 12.17
C TYR A 122 15.56 -3.35 13.51
N THR A 123 16.67 -2.70 13.85
CA THR A 123 17.44 -3.06 15.07
C THR A 123 17.58 -1.93 16.07
N HIS A 124 17.37 -0.66 15.67
CA HIS A 124 17.50 0.46 16.58
C HIS A 124 16.30 0.53 17.53
N PRO A 125 16.50 0.65 18.84
CA PRO A 125 15.41 0.62 19.82
C PRO A 125 14.33 1.70 19.63
N GLU A 126 14.68 2.86 19.07
CA GLU A 126 13.76 3.98 18.84
C GLU A 126 12.96 3.85 17.52
N ALA A 127 13.36 2.95 16.62
CA ALA A 127 12.73 2.84 15.30
C ALA A 127 11.29 2.32 15.40
N GLU A 128 11.05 1.33 16.27
CA GLU A 128 9.71 0.82 16.53
C GLU A 128 8.79 1.90 17.13
N ALA A 129 9.29 2.65 18.11
CA ALA A 129 8.54 3.74 18.73
C ALA A 129 8.18 4.82 17.69
N TRP A 130 9.14 5.19 16.83
CA TRP A 130 8.90 6.15 15.74
C TRP A 130 7.82 5.65 14.77
N LEU A 131 7.87 4.36 14.39
CA LEU A 131 6.86 3.76 13.51
C LEU A 131 5.46 3.78 14.14
N MET A 132 5.37 3.45 15.42
CA MET A 132 4.10 3.50 16.16
C MET A 132 3.53 4.92 16.23
N ASP A 133 4.38 5.92 16.45
CA ASP A 133 3.97 7.33 16.43
C ASP A 133 3.47 7.74 15.03
N LEU A 134 4.14 7.32 13.97
CA LEU A 134 3.69 7.54 12.59
C LEU A 134 2.30 6.93 12.35
N LEU A 135 2.09 5.68 12.77
CA LEU A 135 0.79 4.99 12.60
C LEU A 135 -0.33 5.70 13.35
N ASN A 136 -0.06 6.21 14.55
CA ASN A 136 -1.02 7.01 15.31
C ASN A 136 -1.39 8.31 14.57
N VAL A 137 -0.42 9.02 14.04
CA VAL A 137 -0.65 10.24 13.23
C VAL A 137 -1.47 9.93 11.98
N VAL A 138 -1.14 8.86 11.26
CA VAL A 138 -1.88 8.45 10.04
C VAL A 138 -3.33 8.09 10.38
N LYS A 139 -3.55 7.37 11.48
CA LYS A 139 -4.88 7.00 11.96
C LYS A 139 -5.69 8.24 12.37
N GLU A 140 -5.10 9.16 13.15
CA GLU A 140 -5.74 10.42 13.54
C GLU A 140 -6.14 11.24 12.31
N ASN A 141 -5.26 11.35 11.31
CA ASN A 141 -5.52 12.03 10.05
C ASN A 141 -6.69 11.40 9.28
N TYR A 142 -6.72 10.07 9.21
CA TYR A 142 -7.81 9.34 8.54
C TYR A 142 -9.14 9.58 9.27
N ASP A 143 -9.18 9.38 10.59
CA ASP A 143 -10.39 9.56 11.41
C ASP A 143 -10.91 11.01 11.32
N TYR A 144 -10.03 12.00 11.38
CA TYR A 144 -10.39 13.42 11.22
C TYR A 144 -11.03 13.67 9.85
N MET A 145 -10.36 13.26 8.78
CA MET A 145 -10.83 13.47 7.41
C MET A 145 -12.19 12.79 7.19
N CYS A 146 -12.32 11.51 7.55
CA CYS A 146 -13.57 10.75 7.40
C CYS A 146 -14.72 11.41 8.15
N ASN A 147 -14.54 11.76 9.42
CA ASN A 147 -15.56 12.39 10.25
C ASN A 147 -16.02 13.73 9.66
N LYS A 148 -15.10 14.54 9.17
CA LYS A 148 -15.42 15.86 8.60
C LYS A 148 -16.12 15.75 7.25
N LEU A 149 -15.62 14.87 6.36
CA LEU A 149 -16.23 14.66 5.07
C LEU A 149 -17.63 14.06 5.19
N HIS A 150 -17.83 13.00 5.97
CA HIS A 150 -19.14 12.35 6.13
C HIS A 150 -20.18 13.24 6.81
N ALA A 151 -19.77 14.16 7.70
CA ALA A 151 -20.71 15.10 8.33
C ALA A 151 -21.39 16.04 7.32
N THR A 152 -20.73 16.34 6.19
CA THR A 152 -21.26 17.24 5.15
C THR A 152 -21.63 16.47 3.87
N LEU A 153 -20.95 15.37 3.58
CA LEU A 153 -21.08 14.54 2.38
C LEU A 153 -21.45 13.10 2.77
N PRO A 154 -22.68 12.84 3.23
CA PRO A 154 -23.05 11.53 3.78
C PRO A 154 -23.05 10.38 2.75
N GLU A 155 -23.12 10.68 1.45
CA GLU A 155 -23.08 9.67 0.40
C GLU A 155 -21.66 9.40 -0.14
N LEU A 156 -20.64 10.11 0.40
CA LEU A 156 -19.26 9.89 0.03
C LEU A 156 -18.80 8.50 0.51
N ARG A 157 -18.15 7.75 -0.37
CA ARG A 157 -17.64 6.43 -0.03
C ARG A 157 -16.14 6.50 0.19
N ILE A 158 -15.71 6.22 1.43
CA ILE A 158 -14.31 6.12 1.80
C ILE A 158 -14.03 4.67 2.18
N SER A 159 -13.07 4.03 1.50
CA SER A 159 -12.69 2.65 1.83
C SER A 159 -12.12 2.58 3.25
N PRO A 160 -12.49 1.57 4.05
CA PRO A 160 -11.80 1.31 5.32
C PRO A 160 -10.29 1.18 5.10
N MET A 161 -9.50 1.86 5.93
CA MET A 161 -8.05 1.83 5.85
C MET A 161 -7.50 0.96 6.98
N ASP A 162 -7.44 -0.35 6.76
CA ASP A 162 -6.83 -1.31 7.69
C ASP A 162 -5.30 -1.29 7.61
N GLY A 163 -4.76 -0.90 6.47
CA GLY A 163 -3.32 -0.76 6.24
C GLY A 163 -2.99 0.35 5.25
N THR A 164 -1.71 0.60 5.08
CA THR A 164 -1.14 1.72 4.34
C THR A 164 -1.32 3.08 5.05
N TYR A 165 -0.94 4.17 4.39
CA TYR A 165 -1.23 5.55 4.77
C TYR A 165 -2.02 6.28 3.67
N LEU A 166 -2.78 5.52 2.88
CA LEU A 166 -3.42 5.98 1.65
C LEU A 166 -4.94 5.83 1.78
N ALA A 167 -5.66 6.93 1.73
CA ALA A 167 -7.12 6.92 1.72
C ALA A 167 -7.64 6.80 0.29
N TRP A 168 -8.55 5.86 0.05
CA TRP A 168 -9.20 5.63 -1.23
C TRP A 168 -10.66 6.09 -1.16
N ILE A 169 -11.04 7.09 -1.98
CA ILE A 169 -12.28 7.84 -1.83
C ILE A 169 -13.01 7.91 -3.18
N ASP A 170 -14.29 7.54 -3.20
CA ASP A 170 -15.19 7.66 -4.36
C ASP A 170 -16.10 8.88 -4.24
N PHE A 171 -15.93 9.81 -5.14
CA PHE A 171 -16.73 11.03 -5.25
C PHE A 171 -17.92 10.93 -6.23
N SER A 172 -18.26 9.73 -6.72
CA SER A 172 -19.31 9.54 -7.75
C SER A 172 -20.69 10.10 -7.37
N ALA A 173 -20.99 10.22 -6.06
CA ALA A 173 -22.23 10.84 -5.58
C ALA A 173 -22.26 12.36 -5.75
N TYR A 174 -21.10 13.01 -5.93
CA TYR A 174 -20.98 14.48 -5.94
C TYR A 174 -20.34 15.05 -7.20
N LEU A 175 -19.43 14.30 -7.85
CA LEU A 175 -18.65 14.76 -8.99
C LEU A 175 -18.75 13.78 -10.16
N LYS A 176 -18.73 14.31 -11.37
CA LYS A 176 -18.61 13.52 -12.60
C LYS A 176 -17.13 13.33 -12.96
N PRO A 177 -16.79 12.26 -13.70
CA PRO A 177 -15.41 11.99 -14.11
C PRO A 177 -14.67 13.19 -14.69
N LYS A 178 -15.30 13.93 -15.59
CA LYS A 178 -14.72 15.11 -16.24
C LYS A 178 -14.46 16.31 -15.33
N GLU A 179 -15.02 16.31 -14.12
CA GLU A 179 -14.91 17.41 -13.15
C GLU A 179 -13.78 17.17 -12.13
N MET A 180 -13.31 15.92 -12.00
CA MET A 180 -12.38 15.51 -10.96
C MET A 180 -11.06 16.29 -10.96
N HIS A 181 -10.39 16.39 -12.10
CA HIS A 181 -9.12 17.13 -12.21
C HIS A 181 -9.30 18.62 -11.90
N ASP A 182 -10.28 19.28 -12.52
CA ASP A 182 -10.53 20.70 -12.26
C ASP A 182 -10.87 20.95 -10.79
N PHE A 183 -11.70 20.07 -10.20
CA PHE A 183 -12.07 20.19 -8.81
C PHE A 183 -10.88 20.06 -7.86
N PHE A 184 -10.09 19.00 -8.00
CA PHE A 184 -8.99 18.77 -7.08
C PHE A 184 -7.82 19.72 -7.31
N GLU A 185 -7.37 19.88 -8.55
CA GLU A 185 -6.14 20.62 -8.87
C GLU A 185 -6.38 22.13 -8.85
N ASN A 186 -7.46 22.61 -9.51
CA ASN A 186 -7.68 24.05 -9.68
C ASN A 186 -8.49 24.66 -8.55
N LYS A 187 -9.58 23.99 -8.09
CA LYS A 187 -10.44 24.58 -7.05
C LYS A 187 -9.92 24.30 -5.65
N CYS A 188 -9.52 23.04 -5.37
CA CYS A 188 -9.04 22.65 -4.03
C CYS A 188 -7.54 22.87 -3.83
N GLY A 189 -6.74 22.98 -4.89
CA GLY A 189 -5.28 23.05 -4.80
C GLY A 189 -4.65 21.77 -4.27
N ILE A 190 -5.26 20.62 -4.55
CA ILE A 190 -4.81 19.29 -4.12
C ILE A 190 -4.37 18.49 -5.34
N ALA A 191 -3.20 17.85 -5.28
CA ALA A 191 -2.71 16.91 -6.30
C ALA A 191 -2.85 15.47 -5.81
N PRO A 192 -4.03 14.81 -5.94
CA PRO A 192 -4.23 13.44 -5.56
C PRO A 192 -3.66 12.49 -6.62
N SER A 193 -3.61 11.19 -6.32
CA SER A 193 -3.53 10.20 -7.39
C SER A 193 -4.95 9.88 -7.86
N PHE A 194 -5.24 10.12 -9.13
CA PHE A 194 -6.58 9.88 -9.69
C PHE A 194 -6.83 8.39 -9.92
N GLY A 195 -8.07 7.96 -9.67
CA GLY A 195 -8.47 6.56 -9.73
C GLY A 195 -8.34 5.94 -11.12
N GLU A 196 -8.50 6.72 -12.17
CA GLU A 196 -8.31 6.28 -13.55
C GLU A 196 -6.90 5.72 -13.84
N TRP A 197 -5.88 6.14 -13.06
CA TRP A 197 -4.52 5.61 -13.18
C TRP A 197 -4.39 4.17 -12.64
N PHE A 198 -5.35 3.72 -11.83
CA PHE A 198 -5.35 2.39 -11.21
C PHE A 198 -6.27 1.39 -11.93
N GLY A 199 -7.42 1.85 -12.43
CA GLY A 199 -8.42 0.95 -12.99
C GLY A 199 -9.20 1.53 -14.19
N GLY A 200 -8.67 2.58 -14.84
CA GLY A 200 -9.29 3.20 -16.00
C GLY A 200 -10.61 3.90 -15.68
N GLU A 201 -11.48 4.01 -16.68
CA GLU A 201 -12.74 4.76 -16.60
C GLU A 201 -13.67 4.31 -15.45
N SER A 202 -13.62 3.04 -15.06
CA SER A 202 -14.45 2.51 -13.96
C SER A 202 -14.13 3.16 -12.61
N TYR A 203 -12.97 3.77 -12.46
CA TYR A 203 -12.51 4.42 -11.24
C TYR A 203 -12.26 5.93 -11.44
N ALA A 204 -12.81 6.52 -12.50
CA ALA A 204 -12.56 7.93 -12.85
C ALA A 204 -13.13 8.95 -11.84
N THR A 205 -14.00 8.52 -10.89
CA THR A 205 -14.49 9.33 -9.77
C THR A 205 -13.77 9.09 -8.46
N PHE A 206 -12.76 8.22 -8.47
CA PHE A 206 -11.96 7.92 -7.29
C PHE A 206 -10.71 8.78 -7.21
N VAL A 207 -10.27 9.01 -5.97
CA VAL A 207 -8.95 9.58 -5.68
C VAL A 207 -8.27 8.81 -4.57
N ARG A 208 -6.94 8.79 -4.61
CA ARG A 208 -6.11 8.33 -3.51
C ARG A 208 -5.38 9.51 -2.89
N LEU A 209 -5.58 9.73 -1.59
CA LEU A 209 -4.92 10.75 -0.81
C LEU A 209 -3.87 10.16 0.12
N ASN A 210 -2.70 10.79 0.18
CA ASN A 210 -1.64 10.44 1.12
C ASN A 210 -1.89 11.13 2.47
N LEU A 211 -2.01 10.35 3.54
CA LEU A 211 -2.26 10.83 4.89
C LEU A 211 -1.01 10.89 5.78
N ALA A 212 0.15 10.45 5.29
CA ALA A 212 1.42 10.55 6.01
C ALA A 212 1.97 11.99 5.93
N THR A 213 1.25 12.92 6.55
CA THR A 213 1.57 14.35 6.63
C THR A 213 1.07 14.91 7.95
N SER A 214 1.26 16.22 8.22
CA SER A 214 0.74 16.85 9.42
C SER A 214 -0.79 16.92 9.40
N LEU A 215 -1.43 16.86 10.58
CA LEU A 215 -2.87 17.05 10.71
C LEU A 215 -3.33 18.41 10.16
N GLU A 216 -2.48 19.44 10.22
CA GLU A 216 -2.77 20.74 9.64
C GLU A 216 -2.99 20.67 8.12
N ASN A 217 -2.14 19.96 7.38
CA ASN A 217 -2.30 19.74 5.95
C ASN A 217 -3.61 19.00 5.65
N ILE A 218 -3.98 18.00 6.47
CA ILE A 218 -5.24 17.27 6.33
C ILE A 218 -6.44 18.19 6.56
N LYS A 219 -6.37 19.09 7.55
CA LYS A 219 -7.41 20.10 7.81
C LYS A 219 -7.58 21.05 6.64
N ILE A 220 -6.48 21.54 6.09
CA ILE A 220 -6.49 22.43 4.90
C ILE A 220 -7.14 21.72 3.71
N ALA A 221 -6.69 20.51 3.39
CA ALA A 221 -7.22 19.73 2.28
C ALA A 221 -8.71 19.39 2.46
N THR A 222 -9.10 18.92 3.64
CA THR A 222 -10.50 18.60 3.95
C THR A 222 -11.40 19.83 3.84
N THR A 223 -10.94 20.98 4.35
CA THR A 223 -11.67 22.25 4.26
C THR A 223 -11.83 22.69 2.81
N ALA A 224 -10.75 22.60 2.00
CA ALA A 224 -10.81 22.97 0.59
C ALA A 224 -11.81 22.10 -0.18
N ILE A 225 -11.87 20.81 0.07
CA ILE A 225 -12.86 19.89 -0.52
C ILE A 225 -14.29 20.37 -0.14
N LEU A 226 -14.55 20.60 1.14
CA LEU A 226 -15.88 20.95 1.63
C LEU A 226 -16.37 22.33 1.18
N GLN A 227 -15.46 23.26 0.89
CA GLN A 227 -15.81 24.61 0.42
C GLN A 227 -16.11 24.70 -1.08
N ASN A 228 -15.65 23.73 -1.88
CA ASN A 228 -15.72 23.76 -3.33
C ASN A 228 -16.66 22.72 -3.96
N ILE A 229 -17.25 21.82 -3.15
CA ILE A 229 -18.13 20.77 -3.62
C ILE A 229 -19.56 21.21 -3.84
#